data_3cbcb374dae0db89dd36a2f038c39bb8
#
_entry.id   3cbcb374dae0db89dd36a2f038c39bb8
#
_cell.length_a   1.000
_cell.length_b   1.000
_cell.length_c   1.000
_cell.angle_alpha   90.00
_cell.angle_beta   90.00
_cell.angle_gamma   90.00
#
_symmetry.space_group_name_H-M   'P 1'
#
loop_
_entity.id
_entity.type
_entity.pdbx_description
1 polymer ?
#
loop_
_entity_poly.entity_id
_entity_poly.type
_entity_poly.pdbx_seq_one_letter_code
_entity_poly.pdbx_strand_id
1 'polypeptide(L)'
;FLEMQAEQKLPDKNAKIIAYCAGGTRSAFAAKALQDLGYAHVESANPGFVRWKDLRYPMDAPADLTQAQQDRYSRHIMLPEVGEKGQEKLLKARVLLLGAGGLGSPSALYLAAAGVGTLGLVDADTVDASNLQRQILHGTSTIGVHKVESGQKRLQDLNPDVKVIPFVERLTSENVDRIFDQGWDVVVDGLDNFPTRYLVNDASVWKNIPVVH
;
A
#
# COMPACT_ATOMS: atom_id res chain seq x y z
N PHE A 1 -28.48 28.99 0.49
CA PHE A 1 -28.30 27.52 0.36
C PHE A 1 -27.65 26.91 1.61
N LEU A 2 -26.58 27.52 2.15
CA LEU A 2 -25.94 27.07 3.41
C LEU A 2 -26.93 27.12 4.58
N GLU A 3 -27.61 28.23 4.74
CA GLU A 3 -28.57 28.49 5.80
C GLU A 3 -29.72 27.47 5.82
N MET A 4 -30.20 27.06 4.64
CA MET A 4 -31.28 26.05 4.52
C MET A 4 -30.88 24.64 4.96
N GLN A 5 -29.59 24.32 4.95
CA GLN A 5 -29.09 22.98 5.26
C GLN A 5 -28.30 22.93 6.57
N ALA A 6 -27.95 24.08 7.14
CA ALA A 6 -27.05 24.17 8.28
C ALA A 6 -27.56 23.36 9.47
N GLU A 7 -28.83 23.54 9.88
CA GLU A 7 -29.36 22.85 11.05
C GLU A 7 -29.48 21.33 10.88
N GLN A 8 -29.72 20.89 9.64
CA GLN A 8 -29.79 19.44 9.33
C GLN A 8 -28.42 18.77 9.33
N LYS A 9 -27.40 19.47 8.78
CA LYS A 9 -26.04 18.91 8.61
C LYS A 9 -25.12 19.17 9.82
N LEU A 10 -25.43 20.19 10.60
CA LEU A 10 -24.66 20.64 11.77
C LEU A 10 -25.63 20.81 12.96
N PRO A 11 -26.15 19.71 13.50
CA PRO A 11 -27.21 19.78 14.54
C PRO A 11 -26.71 20.35 15.88
N ASP A 12 -25.40 20.26 16.17
CA ASP A 12 -24.84 20.81 17.40
C ASP A 12 -24.35 22.25 17.17
N LYS A 13 -25.09 23.22 17.72
CA LYS A 13 -24.76 24.65 17.63
C LYS A 13 -23.55 25.06 18.47
N ASN A 14 -23.07 24.21 19.39
CA ASN A 14 -21.88 24.43 20.18
C ASN A 14 -20.62 23.76 19.61
N ALA A 15 -20.75 23.02 18.51
CA ALA A 15 -19.60 22.41 17.84
C ALA A 15 -18.63 23.48 17.32
N LYS A 16 -17.32 23.20 17.38
CA LYS A 16 -16.31 24.06 16.75
C LYS A 16 -16.36 23.87 15.23
N ILE A 17 -16.69 24.94 14.51
CA ILE A 17 -16.83 24.93 13.05
C ILE A 17 -15.75 25.84 12.44
N ILE A 18 -14.98 25.31 11.49
CA ILE A 18 -14.03 26.08 10.69
C ILE A 18 -14.54 26.10 9.25
N ALA A 19 -14.95 27.28 8.79
CA ALA A 19 -15.30 27.50 7.40
C ALA A 19 -14.07 27.84 6.56
N TYR A 20 -13.88 27.22 5.41
CA TYR A 20 -12.79 27.54 4.50
C TYR A 20 -13.25 27.62 3.05
N CYS A 21 -12.53 28.40 2.24
CA CYS A 21 -12.68 28.46 0.79
C CYS A 21 -11.34 28.77 0.12
N ALA A 22 -11.30 28.90 -1.19
CA ALA A 22 -10.06 29.15 -1.91
C ALA A 22 -9.35 30.44 -1.44
N GLY A 23 -10.06 31.57 -1.36
CA GLY A 23 -9.48 32.88 -1.08
C GLY A 23 -9.90 33.54 0.24
N GLY A 24 -10.68 32.87 1.10
CA GLY A 24 -11.12 33.39 2.39
C GLY A 24 -12.44 34.19 2.36
N THR A 25 -12.83 34.82 1.26
CA THR A 25 -14.04 35.67 1.19
C THR A 25 -15.34 34.89 1.42
N ARG A 26 -15.54 33.79 0.68
CA ARG A 26 -16.77 32.96 0.80
C ARG A 26 -16.89 32.32 2.17
N SER A 27 -15.77 31.92 2.77
CA SER A 27 -15.77 31.34 4.13
C SER A 27 -16.08 32.38 5.19
N ALA A 28 -15.67 33.64 5.02
CA ALA A 28 -16.05 34.71 5.92
C ALA A 28 -17.56 34.97 5.92
N PHE A 29 -18.19 35.01 4.75
CA PHE A 29 -19.65 35.11 4.65
C PHE A 29 -20.35 33.88 5.23
N ALA A 30 -19.85 32.68 4.96
CA ALA A 30 -20.40 31.45 5.54
C ALA A 30 -20.29 31.43 7.07
N ALA A 31 -19.16 31.84 7.63
CA ALA A 31 -18.98 31.94 9.07
C ALA A 31 -19.95 32.95 9.69
N LYS A 32 -20.12 34.12 9.07
CA LYS A 32 -21.09 35.12 9.52
C LYS A 32 -22.54 34.58 9.49
N ALA A 33 -22.95 33.93 8.39
CA ALA A 33 -24.28 33.35 8.29
C ALA A 33 -24.55 32.29 9.37
N LEU A 34 -23.57 31.42 9.66
CA LEU A 34 -23.68 30.42 10.74
C LEU A 34 -23.76 31.08 12.13
N GLN A 35 -22.98 32.12 12.38
CA GLN A 35 -23.08 32.90 13.64
C GLN A 35 -24.48 33.51 13.82
N ASP A 36 -25.02 34.10 12.74
CA ASP A 36 -26.39 34.67 12.75
C ASP A 36 -27.48 33.62 12.98
N LEU A 37 -27.22 32.33 12.60
CA LEU A 37 -28.08 31.19 12.93
C LEU A 37 -27.86 30.61 14.36
N GLY A 38 -26.99 31.24 15.16
CA GLY A 38 -26.76 30.91 16.57
C GLY A 38 -25.70 29.84 16.82
N TYR A 39 -24.81 29.56 15.88
CA TYR A 39 -23.65 28.69 16.13
C TYR A 39 -22.59 29.46 16.90
N ALA A 40 -22.20 28.93 18.08
CA ALA A 40 -21.38 29.67 19.05
C ALA A 40 -19.88 29.74 18.67
N HIS A 41 -19.35 28.72 18.00
CA HIS A 41 -17.92 28.58 17.77
C HIS A 41 -17.60 28.42 16.29
N VAL A 42 -17.78 29.50 15.52
CA VAL A 42 -17.53 29.51 14.07
C VAL A 42 -16.36 30.43 13.74
N GLU A 43 -15.36 29.89 13.08
CA GLU A 43 -14.18 30.60 12.60
C GLU A 43 -14.08 30.49 11.06
N SER A 44 -13.54 31.52 10.40
CA SER A 44 -13.19 31.47 8.98
C SER A 44 -11.69 31.33 8.83
N ALA A 45 -11.24 30.34 8.05
CA ALA A 45 -9.83 30.20 7.70
C ALA A 45 -9.40 31.31 6.73
N ASN A 46 -8.72 32.32 7.22
CA ASN A 46 -8.19 33.44 6.47
C ASN A 46 -6.66 33.34 6.35
N PRO A 47 -6.06 33.49 5.17
CA PRO A 47 -6.62 34.01 3.92
C PRO A 47 -7.16 32.93 2.97
N GLY A 48 -7.47 31.74 3.44
CA GLY A 48 -8.06 30.68 2.64
C GLY A 48 -7.07 29.62 2.17
N PHE A 49 -7.59 28.59 1.46
CA PHE A 49 -6.85 27.35 1.16
C PHE A 49 -5.70 27.56 0.16
N VAL A 50 -5.79 28.54 -0.73
CA VAL A 50 -4.68 28.86 -1.64
C VAL A 50 -3.45 29.26 -0.86
N ARG A 51 -3.61 30.19 0.09
CA ARG A 51 -2.49 30.65 0.92
C ARG A 51 -1.98 29.57 1.88
N TRP A 52 -2.86 28.69 2.37
CA TRP A 52 -2.48 27.51 3.13
C TRP A 52 -1.46 26.65 2.40
N LYS A 53 -1.71 26.40 1.08
CA LYS A 53 -0.79 25.67 0.21
C LYS A 53 0.53 26.39 0.00
N ASP A 54 0.49 27.72 -0.28
CA ASP A 54 1.69 28.54 -0.48
C ASP A 54 2.61 28.51 0.74
N LEU A 55 2.03 28.50 1.92
CA LEU A 55 2.76 28.41 3.21
C LEU A 55 3.22 26.98 3.53
N ARG A 56 2.93 26.01 2.70
CA ARG A 56 3.25 24.59 2.87
C ARG A 56 2.76 24.01 4.22
N TYR A 57 1.63 24.48 4.69
CA TYR A 57 0.99 23.90 5.87
C TYR A 57 0.52 22.47 5.58
N PRO A 58 0.47 21.59 6.62
CA PRO A 58 0.07 20.20 6.45
C PRO A 58 -1.29 20.09 5.76
N MET A 59 -1.36 19.23 4.76
CA MET A 59 -2.58 18.94 4.01
C MET A 59 -2.72 17.45 3.82
N ASP A 60 -3.94 16.99 3.89
CA ASP A 60 -4.31 15.70 3.35
C ASP A 60 -4.55 15.86 1.84
N ALA A 61 -3.53 15.54 1.04
CA ALA A 61 -3.69 15.46 -0.40
C ALA A 61 -4.58 14.25 -0.75
N PRO A 62 -5.40 14.33 -1.82
CA PRO A 62 -6.00 13.13 -2.41
C PRO A 62 -4.90 12.13 -2.76
N ALA A 63 -5.22 10.84 -2.69
CA ALA A 63 -4.32 9.81 -3.17
C ALA A 63 -4.07 9.97 -4.69
N ASP A 64 -2.84 9.72 -5.12
CA ASP A 64 -2.45 9.82 -6.54
C ASP A 64 -2.69 8.45 -7.22
N LEU A 65 -3.96 8.12 -7.42
CA LEU A 65 -4.41 6.90 -8.09
C LEU A 65 -4.96 7.23 -9.48
N THR A 66 -4.49 6.50 -10.48
CA THR A 66 -5.09 6.57 -11.82
C THR A 66 -6.50 5.99 -11.82
N GLN A 67 -7.32 6.32 -12.83
CA GLN A 67 -8.67 5.75 -12.95
C GLN A 67 -8.64 4.20 -13.01
N ALA A 68 -7.69 3.63 -13.74
CA ALA A 68 -7.52 2.17 -13.83
C ALA A 68 -7.20 1.54 -12.47
N GLN A 69 -6.42 2.23 -11.63
CA GLN A 69 -6.11 1.79 -10.26
C GLN A 69 -7.33 1.93 -9.34
N GLN A 70 -8.08 3.03 -9.46
CA GLN A 70 -9.33 3.19 -8.70
C GLN A 70 -10.34 2.08 -9.04
N ASP A 71 -10.48 1.72 -10.31
CA ASP A 71 -11.36 0.63 -10.75
C ASP A 71 -10.86 -0.72 -10.24
N ARG A 72 -9.55 -1.02 -10.39
CA ARG A 72 -8.94 -2.28 -9.95
C ARG A 72 -9.05 -2.50 -8.46
N TYR A 73 -8.74 -1.48 -7.66
CA TYR A 73 -8.70 -1.56 -6.20
C TYR A 73 -9.96 -1.05 -5.52
N SER A 74 -11.05 -0.84 -6.27
CA SER A 74 -12.29 -0.26 -5.76
C SER A 74 -12.80 -0.92 -4.49
N ARG A 75 -12.67 -2.26 -4.36
CA ARG A 75 -13.10 -3.00 -3.17
C ARG A 75 -12.22 -2.76 -1.95
N HIS A 76 -10.92 -2.54 -2.13
CA HIS A 76 -10.01 -2.13 -1.06
C HIS A 76 -10.28 -0.69 -0.61
N ILE A 77 -10.47 0.21 -1.56
CA ILE A 77 -10.74 1.62 -1.30
C ILE A 77 -12.01 1.82 -0.48
N MET A 78 -12.99 0.94 -0.61
CA MET A 78 -14.23 0.97 0.18
C MET A 78 -14.03 0.56 1.65
N LEU A 79 -12.94 -0.11 2.00
CA LEU A 79 -12.66 -0.49 3.38
C LEU A 79 -12.11 0.71 4.14
N PRO A 80 -12.72 1.13 5.27
CA PRO A 80 -12.26 2.29 6.04
C PRO A 80 -10.80 2.20 6.49
N GLU A 81 -10.32 0.98 6.75
CA GLU A 81 -8.95 0.70 7.20
C GLU A 81 -7.91 0.86 6.09
N VAL A 82 -8.32 0.78 4.84
CA VAL A 82 -7.46 0.93 3.65
C VAL A 82 -7.66 2.30 3.02
N GLY A 83 -8.82 2.55 2.44
CA GLY A 83 -9.13 3.76 1.70
C GLY A 83 -8.19 4.00 0.52
N GLU A 84 -8.32 5.13 -0.14
CA GLU A 84 -7.41 5.53 -1.23
C GLU A 84 -5.95 5.68 -0.77
N LYS A 85 -5.74 6.26 0.42
CA LYS A 85 -4.39 6.47 0.99
C LYS A 85 -3.70 5.17 1.37
N GLY A 86 -4.43 4.21 1.90
CA GLY A 86 -3.90 2.87 2.17
C GLY A 86 -3.52 2.15 0.88
N GLN A 87 -4.33 2.26 -0.17
CA GLN A 87 -4.01 1.69 -1.47
C GLN A 87 -2.79 2.37 -2.10
N GLU A 88 -2.64 3.68 -1.99
CA GLU A 88 -1.44 4.40 -2.43
C GLU A 88 -0.18 3.91 -1.68
N LYS A 89 -0.28 3.65 -0.37
CA LYS A 89 0.82 3.05 0.41
C LYS A 89 1.17 1.66 -0.09
N LEU A 90 0.19 0.81 -0.39
CA LEU A 90 0.43 -0.52 -0.94
C LEU A 90 1.15 -0.45 -2.29
N LEU A 91 0.76 0.45 -3.18
CA LEU A 91 1.41 0.66 -4.48
C LEU A 91 2.87 1.14 -4.37
N LYS A 92 3.23 1.80 -3.28
CA LYS A 92 4.60 2.24 -2.98
C LYS A 92 5.40 1.20 -2.20
N ALA A 93 4.73 0.24 -1.55
CA ALA A 93 5.37 -0.74 -0.69
C ALA A 93 6.24 -1.73 -1.46
N ARG A 94 7.28 -2.21 -0.78
CA ARG A 94 8.28 -3.13 -1.29
C ARG A 94 8.38 -4.34 -0.36
N VAL A 95 8.02 -5.52 -0.84
CA VAL A 95 8.01 -6.76 -0.05
C VAL A 95 8.96 -7.78 -0.66
N LEU A 96 9.83 -8.35 0.18
CA LEU A 96 10.71 -9.44 -0.20
C LEU A 96 10.09 -10.77 0.21
N LEU A 97 9.84 -11.66 -0.75
CA LEU A 97 9.38 -13.02 -0.49
C LEU A 97 10.56 -13.98 -0.63
N LEU A 98 10.82 -14.72 0.42
CA LEU A 98 11.83 -15.76 0.46
C LEU A 98 11.15 -17.11 0.25
N GLY A 99 11.39 -17.71 -0.90
CA GLY A 99 10.73 -18.92 -1.37
C GLY A 99 9.48 -18.65 -2.22
N ALA A 100 9.44 -19.27 -3.40
CA ALA A 100 8.29 -19.29 -4.32
C ALA A 100 7.59 -20.66 -4.32
N GLY A 101 7.66 -21.36 -3.18
CA GLY A 101 7.08 -22.68 -2.94
C GLY A 101 5.64 -22.64 -2.45
N GLY A 102 5.27 -23.62 -1.60
CA GLY A 102 3.89 -23.79 -1.11
C GLY A 102 3.37 -22.62 -0.25
N LEU A 103 4.21 -22.01 0.58
CA LEU A 103 3.87 -20.84 1.39
C LEU A 103 4.04 -19.53 0.63
N GLY A 104 5.11 -19.41 -0.17
CA GLY A 104 5.36 -18.22 -0.98
C GLY A 104 4.35 -18.02 -2.11
N SER A 105 3.83 -19.09 -2.71
CA SER A 105 2.87 -19.03 -3.82
C SER A 105 1.60 -18.23 -3.48
N PRO A 106 0.82 -18.60 -2.45
CA PRO A 106 -0.38 -17.83 -2.08
C PRO A 106 -0.02 -16.42 -1.63
N SER A 107 1.05 -16.24 -0.84
CA SER A 107 1.49 -14.94 -0.38
C SER A 107 1.81 -14.01 -1.55
N ALA A 108 2.57 -14.46 -2.53
CA ALA A 108 2.91 -13.68 -3.73
C ALA A 108 1.66 -13.27 -4.52
N LEU A 109 0.72 -14.21 -4.74
CA LEU A 109 -0.52 -13.95 -5.48
C LEU A 109 -1.38 -12.90 -4.77
N TYR A 110 -1.60 -13.03 -3.46
CA TYR A 110 -2.43 -12.08 -2.73
C TYR A 110 -1.78 -10.71 -2.59
N LEU A 111 -0.48 -10.63 -2.36
CA LEU A 111 0.23 -9.35 -2.31
C LEU A 111 0.21 -8.63 -3.67
N ALA A 112 0.40 -9.36 -4.76
CA ALA A 112 0.27 -8.79 -6.10
C ALA A 112 -1.17 -8.35 -6.40
N ALA A 113 -2.17 -9.17 -6.08
CA ALA A 113 -3.58 -8.82 -6.27
C ALA A 113 -3.97 -7.58 -5.44
N ALA A 114 -3.43 -7.45 -4.21
CA ALA A 114 -3.63 -6.30 -3.35
C ALA A 114 -2.94 -5.02 -3.86
N GLY A 115 -2.03 -5.12 -4.83
CA GLY A 115 -1.35 -3.97 -5.39
C GLY A 115 -0.10 -3.54 -4.61
N VAL A 116 0.63 -4.48 -4.00
CA VAL A 116 1.97 -4.20 -3.46
C VAL A 116 2.89 -3.86 -4.63
N GLY A 117 3.41 -2.63 -4.66
CA GLY A 117 4.05 -2.09 -5.86
C GLY A 117 5.34 -2.78 -6.29
N THR A 118 6.11 -3.35 -5.35
CA THR A 118 7.31 -4.11 -5.69
C THR A 118 7.40 -5.40 -4.88
N LEU A 119 7.56 -6.53 -5.57
CA LEU A 119 7.79 -7.84 -4.96
C LEU A 119 9.15 -8.38 -5.36
N GLY A 120 10.04 -8.63 -4.39
CA GLY A 120 11.23 -9.44 -4.61
C GLY A 120 10.91 -10.92 -4.43
N LEU A 121 11.32 -11.77 -5.34
CA LEU A 121 11.16 -13.23 -5.21
C LEU A 121 12.53 -13.89 -5.19
N VAL A 122 12.85 -14.60 -4.10
CA VAL A 122 14.11 -15.34 -3.94
C VAL A 122 13.81 -16.84 -3.95
N ASP A 123 14.26 -17.55 -4.95
CA ASP A 123 14.16 -19.02 -5.04
C ASP A 123 15.15 -19.53 -6.11
N ALA A 124 15.90 -20.59 -5.82
CA ALA A 124 16.86 -21.17 -6.75
C ALA A 124 16.29 -22.32 -7.59
N ASP A 125 15.14 -22.85 -7.18
CA ASP A 125 14.60 -24.05 -7.78
C ASP A 125 13.89 -23.80 -9.12
N THR A 126 13.71 -24.86 -9.86
CA THR A 126 12.82 -24.91 -11.04
C THR A 126 11.45 -25.47 -10.65
N VAL A 127 10.47 -25.20 -11.49
CA VAL A 127 9.11 -25.76 -11.33
C VAL A 127 9.13 -27.23 -11.69
N ASP A 128 8.60 -28.06 -10.79
CA ASP A 128 8.43 -29.50 -10.99
C ASP A 128 6.94 -29.88 -10.92
N ALA A 129 6.52 -30.87 -11.69
CA ALA A 129 5.13 -31.33 -11.72
C ALA A 129 4.62 -31.77 -10.34
N SER A 130 5.47 -32.39 -9.53
CA SER A 130 5.14 -32.82 -8.15
C SER A 130 4.88 -31.66 -7.19
N ASN A 131 5.25 -30.44 -7.56
CA ASN A 131 5.04 -29.24 -6.75
C ASN A 131 3.66 -28.59 -7.00
N LEU A 132 3.05 -28.81 -8.16
CA LEU A 132 1.88 -28.06 -8.63
C LEU A 132 0.63 -28.28 -7.78
N GLN A 133 0.55 -29.35 -7.01
CA GLN A 133 -0.57 -29.60 -6.09
C GLN A 133 -0.66 -28.60 -4.91
N ARG A 134 0.41 -27.79 -4.64
CA ARG A 134 0.43 -26.78 -3.59
C ARG A 134 1.10 -25.45 -4.00
N GLN A 135 1.93 -25.44 -5.03
CA GLN A 135 2.64 -24.26 -5.51
C GLN A 135 1.84 -23.55 -6.61
N ILE A 136 0.69 -22.99 -6.24
CA ILE A 136 -0.34 -22.44 -7.15
C ILE A 136 0.09 -21.20 -7.94
N LEU A 137 1.27 -20.64 -7.65
CA LEU A 137 1.89 -19.58 -8.44
C LEU A 137 2.35 -20.07 -9.80
N HIS A 138 2.63 -21.39 -9.93
CA HIS A 138 3.16 -22.03 -11.12
C HIS A 138 2.09 -22.85 -11.84
N GLY A 139 2.38 -23.28 -13.05
CA GLY A 139 1.49 -24.11 -13.85
C GLY A 139 2.25 -25.10 -14.72
N THR A 140 1.54 -26.04 -15.30
CA THR A 140 2.11 -27.10 -16.18
C THR A 140 2.95 -26.52 -17.33
N SER A 141 2.55 -25.36 -17.86
CA SER A 141 3.27 -24.67 -18.95
C SER A 141 4.65 -24.11 -18.55
N THR A 142 4.95 -24.08 -17.24
CA THR A 142 6.21 -23.56 -16.72
C THR A 142 7.10 -24.63 -16.06
N ILE A 143 6.78 -25.91 -16.21
CA ILE A 143 7.64 -27.01 -15.74
C ILE A 143 9.04 -26.88 -16.35
N GLY A 144 10.08 -26.95 -15.49
CA GLY A 144 11.48 -26.78 -15.87
C GLY A 144 11.98 -25.33 -15.90
N VAL A 145 11.09 -24.33 -15.84
CA VAL A 145 11.45 -22.92 -15.72
C VAL A 145 11.77 -22.58 -14.27
N HIS A 146 12.69 -21.64 -14.01
CA HIS A 146 12.93 -21.17 -12.65
C HIS A 146 11.67 -20.63 -11.99
N LYS A 147 11.45 -20.99 -10.71
CA LYS A 147 10.23 -20.61 -9.96
C LYS A 147 10.04 -19.09 -9.92
N VAL A 148 11.10 -18.33 -9.76
CA VAL A 148 11.03 -16.86 -9.72
C VAL A 148 10.62 -16.25 -11.06
N GLU A 149 11.05 -16.83 -12.19
CA GLU A 149 10.68 -16.39 -13.53
C GLU A 149 9.22 -16.76 -13.85
N SER A 150 8.83 -17.99 -13.51
CA SER A 150 7.45 -18.46 -13.60
C SER A 150 6.52 -17.56 -12.76
N GLY A 151 6.92 -17.27 -11.51
CA GLY A 151 6.21 -16.37 -10.61
C GLY A 151 6.11 -14.95 -11.16
N GLN A 152 7.21 -14.37 -11.63
CA GLN A 152 7.23 -13.04 -12.22
C GLN A 152 6.19 -12.90 -13.34
N LYS A 153 6.20 -13.83 -14.29
CA LYS A 153 5.25 -13.82 -15.41
C LYS A 153 3.79 -13.90 -14.93
N ARG A 154 3.51 -14.76 -13.96
CA ARG A 154 2.16 -14.95 -13.41
C ARG A 154 1.66 -13.73 -12.63
N LEU A 155 2.53 -13.11 -11.83
CA LEU A 155 2.17 -11.95 -11.03
C LEU A 155 1.96 -10.69 -11.87
N GLN A 156 2.75 -10.50 -12.93
CA GLN A 156 2.57 -9.39 -13.88
C GLN A 156 1.31 -9.53 -14.73
N ASP A 157 0.93 -10.78 -15.09
CA ASP A 157 -0.35 -11.06 -15.77
C ASP A 157 -1.54 -10.78 -14.83
N LEU A 158 -1.42 -11.13 -13.55
CA LEU A 158 -2.44 -10.85 -12.53
C LEU A 158 -2.59 -9.36 -12.27
N ASN A 159 -1.48 -8.64 -12.16
CA ASN A 159 -1.49 -7.22 -11.84
C ASN A 159 -0.30 -6.49 -12.50
N PRO A 160 -0.54 -5.74 -13.58
CA PRO A 160 0.51 -5.01 -14.31
C PRO A 160 1.12 -3.84 -13.51
N ASP A 161 0.49 -3.37 -12.44
CA ASP A 161 1.04 -2.32 -11.56
C ASP A 161 2.20 -2.84 -10.70
N VAL A 162 2.36 -4.16 -10.58
CA VAL A 162 3.35 -4.78 -9.70
C VAL A 162 4.68 -5.01 -10.42
N LYS A 163 5.74 -4.43 -9.90
CA LYS A 163 7.11 -4.71 -10.33
C LYS A 163 7.63 -5.94 -9.60
N VAL A 164 8.01 -6.99 -10.32
CA VAL A 164 8.61 -8.20 -9.74
C VAL A 164 10.10 -8.23 -10.02
N ILE A 165 10.92 -8.41 -8.97
CA ILE A 165 12.38 -8.53 -9.05
C ILE A 165 12.75 -9.98 -8.73
N PRO A 166 13.15 -10.79 -9.71
CA PRO A 166 13.54 -12.18 -9.50
C PRO A 166 14.99 -12.29 -9.03
N PHE A 167 15.24 -13.16 -8.04
CA PHE A 167 16.55 -13.58 -7.59
C PHE A 167 16.64 -15.09 -7.73
N VAL A 168 17.29 -15.56 -8.80
CA VAL A 168 17.48 -17.00 -9.11
C VAL A 168 18.64 -17.53 -8.26
N GLU A 169 18.50 -17.56 -6.96
CA GLU A 169 19.56 -17.95 -6.03
C GLU A 169 19.00 -18.36 -4.67
N ARG A 170 19.76 -19.15 -3.92
CA ARG A 170 19.47 -19.42 -2.52
C ARG A 170 19.99 -18.28 -1.65
N LEU A 171 19.25 -17.95 -0.61
CA LEU A 171 19.72 -16.99 0.37
C LEU A 171 20.83 -17.61 1.21
N THR A 172 21.98 -16.95 1.27
CA THR A 172 23.18 -17.34 2.02
C THR A 172 23.78 -16.15 2.74
N SER A 173 24.74 -16.39 3.64
CA SER A 173 25.50 -15.33 4.32
C SER A 173 26.29 -14.42 3.35
N GLU A 174 26.59 -14.90 2.15
CA GLU A 174 27.36 -14.14 1.16
C GLU A 174 26.50 -13.15 0.36
N ASN A 175 25.18 -13.42 0.20
CA ASN A 175 24.31 -12.61 -0.64
C ASN A 175 23.18 -11.89 0.14
N VAL A 176 22.97 -12.20 1.41
CA VAL A 176 21.89 -11.66 2.22
C VAL A 176 21.94 -10.12 2.29
N ASP A 177 23.09 -9.52 2.53
CA ASP A 177 23.24 -8.07 2.56
C ASP A 177 22.84 -7.42 1.24
N ARG A 178 23.32 -7.93 0.11
CA ARG A 178 22.99 -7.42 -1.22
C ARG A 178 21.51 -7.50 -1.54
N ILE A 179 20.82 -8.54 -1.07
CA ILE A 179 19.37 -8.72 -1.31
C ILE A 179 18.58 -7.83 -0.35
N PHE A 180 18.94 -7.77 0.93
CA PHE A 180 18.21 -6.99 1.93
C PHE A 180 18.41 -5.47 1.77
N ASP A 181 19.57 -5.02 1.30
CA ASP A 181 19.87 -3.58 1.11
C ASP A 181 19.13 -2.92 -0.07
N GLN A 182 18.24 -3.64 -0.75
CA GLN A 182 17.45 -3.05 -1.84
C GLN A 182 16.24 -2.24 -1.36
N GLY A 183 16.09 -2.00 -0.05
CA GLY A 183 15.06 -1.12 0.51
C GLY A 183 13.68 -1.78 0.59
N TRP A 184 13.59 -2.91 1.27
CA TRP A 184 12.34 -3.62 1.55
C TRP A 184 11.67 -3.07 2.81
N ASP A 185 10.35 -2.95 2.77
CA ASP A 185 9.54 -2.57 3.93
C ASP A 185 9.22 -3.77 4.83
N VAL A 186 9.08 -4.96 4.24
CA VAL A 186 8.73 -6.21 4.92
C VAL A 186 9.38 -7.39 4.21
N VAL A 187 9.78 -8.40 4.97
CA VAL A 187 10.20 -9.71 4.47
C VAL A 187 9.13 -10.75 4.81
N VAL A 188 8.74 -11.56 3.85
CA VAL A 188 7.86 -12.73 4.05
C VAL A 188 8.70 -13.99 3.91
N ASP A 189 8.78 -14.76 4.98
CA ASP A 189 9.55 -15.99 5.05
C ASP A 189 8.67 -17.20 4.71
N GLY A 190 8.83 -17.71 3.49
CA GLY A 190 8.24 -18.96 3.01
C GLY A 190 9.22 -20.12 2.93
N LEU A 191 10.34 -20.04 3.68
CA LEU A 191 11.39 -21.07 3.68
C LEU A 191 11.02 -22.26 4.58
N ASP A 192 11.56 -23.43 4.25
CA ASP A 192 11.31 -24.68 4.93
C ASP A 192 12.53 -25.23 5.70
N ASN A 193 13.64 -24.48 5.76
CA ASN A 193 14.85 -24.89 6.42
C ASN A 193 15.29 -23.91 7.53
N PHE A 194 15.65 -24.44 8.69
CA PHE A 194 16.03 -23.65 9.87
C PHE A 194 17.28 -22.78 9.68
N PRO A 195 18.40 -23.28 9.08
CA PRO A 195 19.59 -22.44 8.94
C PRO A 195 19.31 -21.12 8.21
N THR A 196 18.57 -21.17 7.10
CA THR A 196 18.24 -19.94 6.36
C THR A 196 17.25 -19.05 7.13
N ARG A 197 16.31 -19.64 7.90
CA ARG A 197 15.40 -18.88 8.76
C ARG A 197 16.13 -18.09 9.85
N TYR A 198 17.15 -18.68 10.48
CA TYR A 198 18.02 -17.96 11.43
C TYR A 198 18.78 -16.82 10.75
N LEU A 199 19.34 -17.06 9.56
CA LEU A 199 19.99 -16.00 8.79
C LEU A 199 19.03 -14.84 8.45
N VAL A 200 17.79 -15.14 8.08
CA VAL A 200 16.74 -14.13 7.83
C VAL A 200 16.44 -13.34 9.10
N ASN A 201 16.29 -14.02 10.23
CA ASN A 201 16.09 -13.36 11.53
C ASN A 201 17.23 -12.37 11.83
N ASP A 202 18.47 -12.83 11.76
CA ASP A 202 19.63 -11.99 12.07
C ASP A 202 19.74 -10.79 11.12
N ALA A 203 19.61 -11.02 9.81
CA ALA A 203 19.64 -9.97 8.80
C ALA A 203 18.52 -8.94 9.02
N SER A 204 17.30 -9.39 9.34
CA SER A 204 16.16 -8.50 9.57
C SER A 204 16.34 -7.63 10.81
N VAL A 205 16.92 -8.17 11.88
CA VAL A 205 17.27 -7.38 13.07
C VAL A 205 18.32 -6.32 12.74
N TRP A 206 19.40 -6.71 12.05
CA TRP A 206 20.47 -5.77 11.68
C TRP A 206 20.03 -4.67 10.71
N LYS A 207 19.13 -5.01 9.78
CA LYS A 207 18.59 -4.05 8.80
C LYS A 207 17.33 -3.35 9.28
N ASN A 208 16.81 -3.70 10.47
CA ASN A 208 15.55 -3.16 11.02
C ASN A 208 14.36 -3.31 10.06
N ILE A 209 14.23 -4.49 9.43
CA ILE A 209 13.14 -4.84 8.51
C ILE A 209 12.26 -5.89 9.19
N PRO A 210 10.95 -5.67 9.34
CA PRO A 210 10.04 -6.66 9.92
C PRO A 210 9.94 -7.92 9.05
N VAL A 211 9.85 -9.08 9.72
CA VAL A 211 9.67 -10.39 9.07
C VAL A 211 8.34 -11.00 9.49
N VAL A 212 7.66 -11.58 8.53
CA VAL A 212 6.45 -12.39 8.72
C VAL A 212 6.79 -13.84 8.37
N HIS A 213 6.59 -14.74 9.34
CA HIS A 213 6.81 -16.19 9.20
C HIS A 213 5.52 -16.94 8.93
#